data_9077567f09bd3df69e4805e878951219
#
_entry.id   9077567f09bd3df69e4805e878951219
#
_cell.length_a   1.000
_cell.length_b   1.000
_cell.length_c   1.000
_cell.angle_alpha   90.00
_cell.angle_beta   90.00
_cell.angle_gamma   90.00
#
_symmetry.space_group_name_H-M   'P 1'
#
loop_
_entity.id
_entity.type
_entity.pdbx_description
1 polymer ?
#
loop_
_entity_poly.entity_id
_entity_poly.type
_entity_poly.pdbx_seq_one_letter_code
_entity_poly.pdbx_strand_id
1 'polypeptide(L)'
;AHQATIPYMLQKGWGRCLTISSGARHGSPNQVPYSVSKGAIFSFIRSLGNAYPKQGVFVNGVEPGRALTDMVVPRFSPEHLANPGTPIGRYSDPEEVAEVAEFLCSERNTYTTGSVWSVKGGSG
;
A
#
# COMPACT_ATOMS: atom_id res chain seq x y z
N ALA A 1 -15.02 -5.12 -3.77
CA ALA A 1 -14.74 -5.64 -2.42
C ALA A 1 -15.17 -4.68 -1.33
N HIS A 2 -14.73 -3.40 -1.38
CA HIS A 2 -15.10 -2.43 -0.36
C HIS A 2 -16.59 -2.12 -0.33
N GLN A 3 -17.25 -2.12 -1.49
CA GLN A 3 -18.70 -1.87 -1.57
C GLN A 3 -19.54 -2.89 -0.82
N ALA A 4 -19.08 -4.15 -0.78
CA ALA A 4 -19.77 -5.21 -0.05
C ALA A 4 -19.35 -5.27 1.42
N THR A 5 -18.10 -4.92 1.72
CA THR A 5 -17.48 -5.12 3.03
C THR A 5 -17.76 -3.96 3.99
N ILE A 6 -17.73 -2.73 3.50
CA ILE A 6 -17.89 -1.55 4.36
C ILE A 6 -19.25 -1.51 5.07
N PRO A 7 -20.38 -1.77 4.40
CA PRO A 7 -21.67 -1.78 5.12
C PRO A 7 -21.70 -2.76 6.27
N TYR A 8 -21.08 -3.93 6.12
CA TYR A 8 -21.00 -4.90 7.19
C TYR A 8 -20.16 -4.38 8.36
N MET A 9 -19.03 -3.76 8.07
CA MET A 9 -18.17 -3.17 9.09
C MET A 9 -18.86 -2.03 9.84
N LEU A 10 -19.63 -1.21 9.14
CA LEU A 10 -20.39 -0.14 9.75
C LEU A 10 -21.41 -0.66 10.75
N GLN A 11 -22.06 -1.78 10.44
CA GLN A 11 -22.97 -2.43 11.38
C GLN A 11 -22.27 -2.94 12.64
N LYS A 12 -21.03 -3.41 12.50
CA LYS A 12 -20.24 -3.91 13.62
C LYS A 12 -19.58 -2.80 14.43
N GLY A 13 -19.48 -1.60 13.88
CA GLY A 13 -18.76 -0.49 14.52
C GLY A 13 -17.25 -0.64 14.53
N TRP A 14 -16.71 -1.51 13.69
CA TRP A 14 -15.27 -1.73 13.56
C TRP A 14 -14.94 -2.32 12.20
N GLY A 15 -13.86 -1.84 11.60
CA GLY A 15 -13.35 -2.44 10.38
C GLY A 15 -12.04 -1.82 9.95
N ARG A 16 -11.28 -2.60 9.20
CA ARG A 16 -10.02 -2.17 8.59
C ARG A 16 -10.00 -2.65 7.14
N CYS A 17 -9.78 -1.72 6.24
CA CYS A 17 -9.62 -2.01 4.81
C CYS A 17 -8.23 -1.59 4.37
N LEU A 18 -7.60 -2.41 3.56
CA LEU A 18 -6.28 -2.14 3.03
C LEU A 18 -6.28 -2.33 1.52
N THR A 19 -5.65 -1.39 0.83
CA THR A 19 -5.47 -1.45 -0.61
C THR A 19 -3.99 -1.31 -0.93
N ILE A 20 -3.49 -2.09 -1.89
CA ILE A 20 -2.12 -1.96 -2.36
C ILE A 20 -2.07 -0.89 -3.43
N SER A 21 -1.32 0.17 -3.16
CA SER A 21 -1.07 1.27 -4.09
C SER A 21 0.24 1.05 -4.84
N SER A 22 0.70 2.05 -5.56
CA SER A 22 1.94 1.97 -6.34
C SER A 22 2.54 3.36 -6.51
N GLY A 23 3.87 3.43 -6.65
CA GLY A 23 4.57 4.65 -7.01
C GLY A 23 4.14 5.21 -8.36
N ALA A 24 3.56 4.39 -9.23
CA ALA A 24 3.01 4.84 -10.51
C ALA A 24 1.90 5.89 -10.36
N ARG A 25 1.29 6.02 -9.17
CA ARG A 25 0.29 7.06 -8.88
C ARG A 25 0.84 8.47 -9.02
N HIS A 26 2.15 8.63 -8.96
CA HIS A 26 2.82 9.92 -9.13
C HIS A 26 3.04 10.30 -10.60
N GLY A 27 2.67 9.42 -11.51
CA GLY A 27 2.80 9.63 -12.94
C GLY A 27 4.01 8.91 -13.54
N SER A 28 3.82 8.37 -14.72
CA SER A 28 4.88 7.77 -15.51
C SER A 28 4.57 7.94 -16.98
N PRO A 29 5.43 8.61 -17.76
CA PRO A 29 5.15 8.83 -19.18
C PRO A 29 5.07 7.52 -19.98
N ASN A 30 5.69 6.46 -19.50
CA ASN A 30 5.71 5.16 -20.18
C ASN A 30 4.55 4.24 -19.77
N GLN A 31 3.78 4.63 -18.76
CA GLN A 31 2.70 3.80 -18.18
C GLN A 31 1.49 4.66 -17.79
N VAL A 32 1.04 5.52 -18.72
CA VAL A 32 -0.03 6.49 -18.41
C VAL A 32 -1.31 5.82 -17.93
N PRO A 33 -1.87 4.79 -18.62
CA PRO A 33 -3.10 4.14 -18.13
C PRO A 33 -2.92 3.51 -16.74
N TYR A 34 -1.80 2.88 -16.49
CA TYR A 34 -1.49 2.28 -15.19
C TYR A 34 -1.37 3.35 -14.10
N SER A 35 -0.69 4.46 -14.42
CA SER A 35 -0.55 5.59 -13.49
C SER A 35 -1.88 6.22 -13.12
N VAL A 36 -2.78 6.39 -14.09
CA VAL A 36 -4.12 6.91 -13.85
C VAL A 36 -4.91 5.97 -12.95
N SER A 37 -4.87 4.66 -13.21
CA SER A 37 -5.55 3.66 -12.40
C SER A 37 -5.05 3.68 -10.94
N LYS A 38 -3.74 3.75 -10.74
CA LYS A 38 -3.16 3.77 -9.38
C LYS A 38 -3.39 5.11 -8.67
N GLY A 39 -3.46 6.21 -9.41
CA GLY A 39 -3.86 7.51 -8.87
C GLY A 39 -5.31 7.51 -8.41
N ALA A 40 -6.19 6.85 -9.15
CA ALA A 40 -7.59 6.69 -8.74
C ALA A 40 -7.71 5.90 -7.44
N ILE A 41 -6.89 4.84 -7.26
CA ILE A 41 -6.85 4.07 -6.01
C ILE A 41 -6.43 4.96 -4.84
N PHE A 42 -5.45 5.81 -5.03
CA PHE A 42 -5.00 6.76 -4.00
C PHE A 42 -6.15 7.69 -3.55
N SER A 43 -6.85 8.28 -4.51
CA SER A 43 -7.98 9.16 -4.22
C SER A 43 -9.12 8.41 -3.54
N PHE A 44 -9.36 7.17 -3.94
CA PHE A 44 -10.35 6.30 -3.35
C PHE A 44 -10.05 6.02 -1.86
N ILE A 45 -8.79 5.71 -1.55
CA ILE A 45 -8.36 5.48 -0.16
C ILE A 45 -8.59 6.73 0.69
N ARG A 46 -8.22 7.89 0.19
CA ARG A 46 -8.41 9.13 0.91
C ARG A 46 -9.87 9.43 1.17
N SER A 47 -10.69 9.27 0.15
CA SER A 47 -12.12 9.56 0.25
C SER A 47 -12.82 8.64 1.25
N LEU A 48 -12.60 7.33 1.16
CA LEU A 48 -13.23 6.38 2.07
C LEU A 48 -12.64 6.46 3.47
N GLY A 49 -11.33 6.68 3.58
CA GLY A 49 -10.67 6.81 4.87
C GLY A 49 -11.13 8.01 5.68
N ASN A 50 -11.66 9.02 5.00
CA ASN A 50 -12.21 10.20 5.65
C ASN A 50 -13.72 10.10 5.92
N ALA A 51 -14.39 9.11 5.33
CA ALA A 51 -15.84 9.02 5.39
C ALA A 51 -16.35 8.37 6.69
N TYR A 52 -15.65 7.35 7.21
CA TYR A 52 -16.21 6.48 8.24
C TYR A 52 -15.39 6.32 9.53
N PRO A 53 -14.42 7.17 9.86
CA PRO A 53 -13.61 6.93 11.06
C PRO A 53 -14.41 7.04 12.36
N LYS A 54 -15.45 7.86 12.39
CA LYS A 54 -16.33 7.97 13.58
C LYS A 54 -17.06 6.67 13.87
N GLN A 55 -17.34 5.87 12.85
CA GLN A 55 -17.99 4.59 12.99
C GLN A 55 -16.99 3.43 13.20
N GLY A 56 -15.72 3.74 13.38
CA GLY A 56 -14.69 2.74 13.65
C GLY A 56 -14.14 2.03 12.41
N VAL A 57 -14.44 2.52 11.22
CA VAL A 57 -13.97 1.92 9.97
C VAL A 57 -12.86 2.79 9.38
N PHE A 58 -11.67 2.21 9.26
CA PHE A 58 -10.48 2.86 8.71
C PHE A 58 -10.12 2.21 7.36
N VAL A 59 -9.77 3.05 6.40
CA VAL A 59 -9.35 2.62 5.06
C VAL A 59 -7.99 3.22 4.77
N ASN A 60 -7.02 2.37 4.52
CA ASN A 60 -5.64 2.77 4.26
C ASN A 60 -5.06 2.03 3.07
N GLY A 61 -3.90 2.45 2.64
CA GLY A 61 -3.15 1.79 1.59
C GLY A 61 -1.69 1.60 1.98
N VAL A 62 -1.04 0.68 1.28
CA VAL A 62 0.41 0.48 1.35
C VAL A 62 0.95 0.63 -0.06
N GLU A 63 2.02 1.38 -0.18
CA GLU A 63 2.75 1.56 -1.43
C GLU A 63 4.09 0.83 -1.31
N PRO A 64 4.16 -0.43 -1.77
CA PRO A 64 5.41 -1.16 -1.70
C PRO A 64 6.40 -0.68 -2.76
N GLY A 65 7.67 -0.75 -2.43
CA GLY A 65 8.73 -0.60 -3.39
C GLY A 65 9.10 -1.94 -3.99
N ARG A 66 10.39 -2.08 -4.33
CA ARG A 66 10.91 -3.31 -4.89
C ARG A 66 11.15 -4.32 -3.78
N ALA A 67 10.45 -5.45 -3.86
CA ALA A 67 10.61 -6.57 -2.95
C ALA A 67 11.25 -7.76 -3.67
N LEU A 68 12.01 -8.56 -2.93
CA LEU A 68 12.52 -9.84 -3.43
C LEU A 68 11.36 -10.82 -3.52
N THR A 69 10.94 -11.11 -4.75
CA THR A 69 9.90 -12.07 -5.05
C THR A 69 10.37 -13.01 -6.15
N ASP A 70 9.66 -14.11 -6.34
CA ASP A 70 9.95 -15.04 -7.43
C ASP A 70 9.85 -14.40 -8.81
N MET A 71 9.15 -13.30 -8.95
CA MET A 71 9.09 -12.53 -10.19
C MET A 71 10.33 -11.67 -10.41
N VAL A 72 10.94 -11.16 -9.35
CA VAL A 72 12.07 -10.23 -9.43
C VAL A 72 13.39 -10.99 -9.55
N VAL A 73 13.60 -12.01 -8.73
CA VAL A 73 14.87 -12.74 -8.64
C VAL A 73 15.34 -13.29 -9.99
N PRO A 74 14.50 -13.91 -10.85
CA PRO A 74 14.97 -14.40 -12.15
C PRO A 74 15.29 -13.30 -13.16
N ARG A 75 14.85 -12.07 -12.94
CA ARG A 75 14.97 -10.97 -13.90
C ARG A 75 16.29 -10.22 -13.80
N PHE A 76 16.96 -10.29 -12.67
CA PHE A 76 18.13 -9.46 -12.37
C PHE A 76 19.34 -10.31 -12.02
N SER A 77 20.54 -9.75 -12.30
CA SER A 77 21.79 -10.39 -11.92
C SER A 77 21.95 -10.40 -10.39
N PRO A 78 22.78 -11.32 -9.84
CA PRO A 78 23.10 -11.31 -8.40
C PRO A 78 23.64 -9.96 -7.91
N GLU A 79 24.43 -9.28 -8.73
CA GLU A 79 24.97 -7.95 -8.39
C GLU A 79 23.85 -6.92 -8.24
N HIS A 80 22.88 -6.92 -9.17
CA HIS A 80 21.75 -6.02 -9.11
C HIS A 80 20.86 -6.33 -7.89
N LEU A 81 20.67 -7.61 -7.58
CA LEU A 81 19.88 -8.02 -6.40
C LEU A 81 20.56 -7.60 -5.09
N ALA A 82 21.88 -7.62 -5.06
CA ALA A 82 22.65 -7.21 -3.88
C ALA A 82 22.72 -5.69 -3.72
N ASN A 83 22.66 -4.93 -4.83
CA ASN A 83 22.74 -3.47 -4.82
C ASN A 83 21.81 -2.88 -5.88
N PRO A 84 20.51 -2.80 -5.60
CA PRO A 84 19.50 -2.34 -6.55
C PRO A 84 19.46 -0.83 -6.75
N GLY A 85 20.34 -0.06 -6.11
CA GLY A 85 20.35 1.40 -6.20
C GLY A 85 19.27 2.07 -5.37
N THR A 86 18.66 1.38 -4.42
CA THR A 86 17.73 1.99 -3.47
C THR A 86 18.50 2.71 -2.36
N PRO A 87 17.95 3.79 -1.78
CA PRO A 87 18.64 4.48 -0.67
C PRO A 87 19.02 3.57 0.49
N ILE A 88 18.18 2.60 0.84
CA ILE A 88 18.50 1.64 1.90
C ILE A 88 19.55 0.61 1.48
N GLY A 89 19.81 0.46 0.18
CA GLY A 89 20.86 -0.39 -0.35
C GLY A 89 20.49 -1.85 -0.57
N ARG A 90 19.22 -2.20 -0.47
CA ARG A 90 18.73 -3.55 -0.69
C ARG A 90 17.27 -3.56 -1.12
N TYR A 91 16.82 -4.67 -1.68
CA TYR A 91 15.38 -4.94 -1.82
C TYR A 91 14.76 -5.24 -0.46
N SER A 92 13.47 -5.03 -0.32
CA SER A 92 12.76 -5.44 0.88
C SER A 92 12.44 -6.93 0.83
N ASP A 93 12.32 -7.54 2.00
CA ASP A 93 11.65 -8.83 2.11
C ASP A 93 10.14 -8.62 2.08
N PRO A 94 9.36 -9.56 1.51
CA PRO A 94 7.90 -9.44 1.51
C PRO A 94 7.29 -9.25 2.89
N GLU A 95 7.91 -9.82 3.92
CA GLU A 95 7.47 -9.70 5.31
C GLU A 95 7.52 -8.26 5.82
N GLU A 96 8.43 -7.44 5.30
CA GLU A 96 8.54 -6.04 5.72
C GLU A 96 7.32 -5.22 5.27
N VAL A 97 6.79 -5.53 4.09
CA VAL A 97 5.53 -4.92 3.62
C VAL A 97 4.35 -5.50 4.41
N ALA A 98 4.36 -6.81 4.65
CA ALA A 98 3.29 -7.49 5.37
C ALA A 98 3.14 -7.00 6.82
N GLU A 99 4.23 -6.68 7.49
CA GLU A 99 4.19 -6.13 8.85
C GLU A 99 3.49 -4.77 8.92
N VAL A 100 3.74 -3.91 7.94
CA VAL A 100 3.04 -2.62 7.85
C VAL A 100 1.56 -2.83 7.59
N ALA A 101 1.22 -3.72 6.66
CA ALA A 101 -0.16 -4.07 6.33
C ALA A 101 -0.88 -4.64 7.57
N GLU A 102 -0.23 -5.51 8.31
CA GLU A 102 -0.79 -6.09 9.54
C GLU A 102 -1.11 -5.02 10.57
N PHE A 103 -0.20 -4.08 10.80
CA PHE A 103 -0.46 -2.98 11.73
C PHE A 103 -1.67 -2.17 11.31
N LEU A 104 -1.74 -1.76 10.03
CA LEU A 104 -2.84 -0.93 9.54
C LEU A 104 -4.20 -1.63 9.66
N CYS A 105 -4.22 -2.96 9.57
CA CYS A 105 -5.43 -3.76 9.67
C CYS A 105 -5.73 -4.24 11.10
N SER A 106 -4.89 -3.92 12.07
CA SER A 106 -5.03 -4.41 13.44
C SER A 106 -5.80 -3.45 14.34
N GLU A 107 -6.19 -3.95 15.51
CA GLU A 107 -6.78 -3.13 16.57
C GLU A 107 -5.79 -2.12 17.16
N ARG A 108 -4.48 -2.32 16.95
CA ARG A 108 -3.45 -1.40 17.39
C ARG A 108 -3.47 -0.09 16.62
N ASN A 109 -4.02 -0.09 15.40
CA ASN A 109 -4.21 1.13 14.63
C ASN A 109 -5.47 1.85 15.14
N THR A 110 -5.29 2.90 15.88
CA THR A 110 -6.37 3.65 16.51
C THR A 110 -6.55 5.06 15.95
N TYR A 111 -5.64 5.53 15.09
CA TYR A 111 -5.68 6.92 14.64
C TYR A 111 -5.24 7.13 13.19
N THR A 112 -4.93 6.06 12.46
CA THR A 112 -4.48 6.16 11.06
C THR A 112 -5.59 5.68 10.12
N THR A 113 -6.09 6.59 9.30
CA THR A 113 -7.07 6.31 8.26
C THR A 113 -6.90 7.30 7.11
N GLY A 114 -7.23 6.89 5.90
CA GLY A 114 -7.11 7.73 4.71
C GLY A 114 -5.66 7.96 4.27
N SER A 115 -4.75 7.13 4.70
CA SER A 115 -3.32 7.27 4.45
C SER A 115 -2.79 6.15 3.56
N VAL A 116 -1.78 6.47 2.78
CA VAL A 116 -1.00 5.49 2.02
C VAL A 116 0.42 5.51 2.58
N TRP A 117 0.84 4.40 3.16
CA TRP A 117 2.17 4.28 3.76
C TRP A 117 3.14 3.68 2.76
N SER A 118 4.24 4.39 2.53
CA SER A 118 5.30 3.94 1.63
C SER A 118 6.25 2.99 2.35
N VAL A 119 6.48 1.83 1.74
CA VAL A 119 7.45 0.84 2.24
C VAL A 119 8.45 0.63 1.12
N LYS A 120 9.34 1.61 0.93
CA LYS A 120 10.20 1.70 -0.26
C LYS A 120 11.67 1.93 0.05
N GLY A 121 12.08 1.81 1.30
CA GLY A 121 13.49 1.98 1.65
C GLY A 121 14.07 3.35 1.30
N GLY A 122 13.26 4.39 1.34
CA GLY A 122 13.67 5.75 1.02
C GLY A 122 13.53 6.15 -0.44
N SER A 123 13.10 5.24 -1.31
CA SER A 123 12.85 5.57 -2.72
C SER A 123 11.66 6.52 -2.84
N GLY A 124 11.87 7.57 -3.57
CA GLY A 124 10.98 8.70 -3.84
C GLY A 124 9.52 8.67 -3.81
#